data_96483b495e82cdc8fc0b4e8f272aeb22
#
_entry.id   96483b495e82cdc8fc0b4e8f272aeb22
#
_cell.length_a   1.000
_cell.length_b   1.000
_cell.length_c   1.000
_cell.angle_alpha   90.00
_cell.angle_beta   90.00
_cell.angle_gamma   90.00
#
_symmetry.space_group_name_H-M   'P 1'
#
loop_
_entity.id
_entity.type
_entity.pdbx_description
1 polymer ?
#
loop_
_entity_poly.entity_id
_entity_poly.type
_entity_poly.pdbx_seq_one_letter_code
_entity_poly.pdbx_strand_id
1 'polypeptide(L)'
;GSTAAVELKSQDITSKMAVVSAKISDIEEQTVNWMKAVELGNSYSVRTGDMVLAVGSPSGHVHSVKQGLIAYVAKGVQAVDGQTRILYTEFESHADEGTFLLNLSGQLVGWATDTYQSGDNGQTEDKTMAIPISEYKGVLQKLTNGQSAPYFGIRGQDVTSVMMESGIPSGVYITDSIADGPAYNVGIQNGDILTKIRDTEIQTIRDFQNRLEDTKTGDSVKVTVKRKSIDEYKEIEYQVTIGA
;
A
#
# COMPACT_ATOMS: atom_id res chain seq x y z
N GLY A 1 17.00 17.78 -23.54
CA GLY A 1 17.40 16.87 -22.46
C GLY A 1 17.91 15.55 -23.02
N SER A 2 18.84 14.94 -22.33
CA SER A 2 19.36 13.61 -22.68
C SER A 2 18.41 12.54 -22.14
N THR A 3 18.39 11.38 -22.81
CA THR A 3 17.64 10.20 -22.38
C THR A 3 18.61 9.06 -22.10
N ALA A 4 18.39 8.31 -21.04
CA ALA A 4 19.15 7.11 -20.72
C ALA A 4 18.22 5.89 -20.69
N ALA A 5 18.73 4.72 -21.11
CA ALA A 5 18.01 3.47 -20.98
C ALA A 5 17.92 3.07 -19.50
N VAL A 6 16.75 2.57 -19.11
CA VAL A 6 16.52 2.06 -17.75
C VAL A 6 16.08 0.60 -17.81
N GLU A 7 16.43 -0.15 -16.78
CA GLU A 7 15.99 -1.52 -16.57
C GLU A 7 15.03 -1.57 -15.38
N LEU A 8 13.90 -2.25 -15.53
CA LEU A 8 12.99 -2.52 -14.40
C LEU A 8 13.69 -3.47 -13.44
N LYS A 9 13.92 -3.05 -12.22
CA LYS A 9 14.55 -3.86 -11.17
C LYS A 9 13.52 -4.70 -10.42
N SER A 10 12.41 -4.08 -10.05
CA SER A 10 11.28 -4.72 -9.38
C SER A 10 10.06 -3.80 -9.36
N GLN A 11 8.90 -4.36 -9.09
CA GLN A 11 7.66 -3.59 -8.96
C GLN A 11 6.75 -4.22 -7.91
N ASP A 12 5.85 -3.42 -7.37
CA ASP A 12 4.73 -3.84 -6.53
C ASP A 12 3.44 -3.24 -7.10
N ILE A 13 2.56 -4.13 -7.56
CA ILE A 13 1.30 -3.73 -8.21
C ILE A 13 0.34 -3.12 -7.17
N THR A 14 0.42 -3.59 -5.92
CA THR A 14 -0.49 -3.15 -4.85
C THR A 14 -0.28 -1.68 -4.48
N SER A 15 0.96 -1.24 -4.34
CA SER A 15 1.31 0.16 -4.08
C SER A 15 1.52 0.98 -5.34
N LYS A 16 1.44 0.36 -6.53
CA LYS A 16 1.78 0.94 -7.83
C LYS A 16 3.19 1.54 -7.87
N MET A 17 4.11 0.90 -7.18
CA MET A 17 5.50 1.31 -7.08
C MET A 17 6.38 0.46 -7.99
N ALA A 18 7.26 1.09 -8.76
CA ALA A 18 8.28 0.41 -9.56
C ALA A 18 9.64 1.03 -9.28
N VAL A 19 10.65 0.17 -9.19
CA VAL A 19 12.06 0.57 -9.07
C VAL A 19 12.77 0.25 -10.37
N VAL A 20 13.35 1.27 -10.97
CA VAL A 20 14.16 1.15 -12.18
C VAL A 20 15.60 1.53 -11.87
N SER A 21 16.54 1.00 -12.63
CA SER A 21 17.96 1.33 -12.57
C SER A 21 18.47 1.79 -13.92
N ALA A 22 19.39 2.75 -13.92
CA ALA A 22 20.13 3.18 -15.10
C ALA A 22 21.62 3.07 -14.82
N LYS A 23 22.41 2.76 -15.86
CA LYS A 23 23.87 2.81 -15.76
C LYS A 23 24.32 4.26 -15.75
N ILE A 24 25.16 4.62 -14.81
CA ILE A 24 25.70 6.00 -14.69
C ILE A 24 26.45 6.40 -15.99
N SER A 25 27.11 5.43 -16.65
CA SER A 25 27.78 5.67 -17.93
C SER A 25 26.87 6.13 -19.06
N ASP A 26 25.57 5.83 -18.95
CA ASP A 26 24.56 6.14 -19.98
C ASP A 26 23.88 7.50 -19.70
N ILE A 27 24.24 8.14 -18.58
CA ILE A 27 23.71 9.43 -18.15
C ILE A 27 24.78 10.50 -18.41
N GLU A 28 24.34 11.63 -18.95
CA GLU A 28 25.20 12.78 -19.19
C GLU A 28 25.89 13.25 -17.90
N GLU A 29 27.21 13.45 -17.92
CA GLU A 29 28.02 13.78 -16.73
C GLU A 29 27.49 15.02 -15.98
N GLN A 30 27.05 16.02 -16.70
CA GLN A 30 26.45 17.21 -16.12
C GLN A 30 25.18 16.87 -15.31
N THR A 31 24.34 15.94 -15.81
CA THR A 31 23.14 15.48 -15.13
C THR A 31 23.53 14.70 -13.87
N VAL A 32 24.49 13.78 -13.94
CA VAL A 32 24.97 13.01 -12.78
C VAL A 32 25.45 13.92 -11.66
N ASN A 33 26.20 14.98 -12.00
CA ASN A 33 26.71 15.96 -11.03
C ASN A 33 25.63 16.76 -10.30
N TRP A 34 24.43 16.87 -10.90
CA TRP A 34 23.27 17.56 -10.29
C TRP A 34 22.33 16.61 -9.55
N MET A 35 22.39 15.32 -9.81
CA MET A 35 21.52 14.34 -9.16
C MET A 35 21.84 14.22 -7.68
N LYS A 36 20.81 14.29 -6.86
CA LYS A 36 20.87 14.02 -5.42
C LYS A 36 19.75 13.07 -5.04
N ALA A 37 20.07 12.10 -4.17
CA ALA A 37 19.03 11.25 -3.60
C ALA A 37 18.09 12.10 -2.74
N VAL A 38 16.77 11.92 -2.93
CA VAL A 38 15.77 12.53 -2.06
C VAL A 38 15.78 11.85 -0.71
N GLU A 39 15.67 12.62 0.37
CA GLU A 39 15.48 12.06 1.70
C GLU A 39 14.04 11.58 1.89
N LEU A 40 13.87 10.42 2.53
CA LEU A 40 12.56 9.90 2.90
C LEU A 40 12.12 10.56 4.21
N GLY A 41 11.08 11.38 4.14
CA GLY A 41 10.49 12.04 5.30
C GLY A 41 9.74 11.09 6.23
N ASN A 42 9.24 11.65 7.32
CA ASN A 42 8.33 10.96 8.23
C ASN A 42 6.88 11.36 7.93
N SER A 43 6.20 10.57 7.09
CA SER A 43 4.80 10.87 6.75
C SER A 43 3.82 10.62 7.91
N TYR A 44 4.22 9.95 8.99
CA TYR A 44 3.37 9.85 10.20
C TYR A 44 3.19 11.20 10.90
N SER A 45 4.12 12.15 10.72
CA SER A 45 4.02 13.49 11.26
C SER A 45 3.18 14.46 10.42
N VAL A 46 2.83 14.07 9.18
CA VAL A 46 2.02 14.90 8.27
C VAL A 46 0.61 15.06 8.82
N ARG A 47 0.13 16.31 8.83
CA ARG A 47 -1.18 16.72 9.37
C ARG A 47 -1.97 17.53 8.35
N THR A 48 -3.27 17.58 8.56
CA THR A 48 -4.15 18.53 7.85
C THR A 48 -3.65 19.95 8.06
N GLY A 49 -3.55 20.71 6.97
CA GLY A 49 -3.03 22.06 6.94
C GLY A 49 -1.52 22.17 6.66
N ASP A 50 -0.77 21.05 6.66
CA ASP A 50 0.64 21.07 6.29
C ASP A 50 0.80 21.41 4.80
N MET A 51 1.76 22.28 4.51
CA MET A 51 2.11 22.65 3.14
C MET A 51 3.00 21.58 2.50
N VAL A 52 2.70 21.25 1.26
CA VAL A 52 3.46 20.28 0.46
C VAL A 52 3.72 20.80 -0.96
N LEU A 53 4.79 20.31 -1.55
CA LEU A 53 5.13 20.52 -2.96
C LEU A 53 4.88 19.19 -3.71
N ALA A 54 4.03 19.25 -4.72
CA ALA A 54 3.85 18.17 -5.68
C ALA A 54 4.82 18.37 -6.84
N VAL A 55 5.65 17.36 -7.12
CA VAL A 55 6.72 17.39 -8.12
C VAL A 55 6.56 16.20 -9.04
N GLY A 56 6.75 16.42 -10.33
CA GLY A 56 6.59 15.36 -11.35
C GLY A 56 5.59 15.79 -12.41
N SER A 57 4.32 15.34 -12.30
CA SER A 57 3.26 15.73 -13.23
C SER A 57 1.98 16.19 -12.52
N PRO A 58 2.04 17.05 -11.49
CA PRO A 58 0.87 17.41 -10.68
C PRO A 58 -0.24 18.18 -11.43
N SER A 59 0.00 18.54 -12.67
CA SER A 59 -0.95 19.27 -13.53
C SER A 59 -1.09 18.65 -14.91
N GLY A 60 -0.79 17.34 -15.03
CA GLY A 60 -0.77 16.64 -16.33
C GLY A 60 0.40 17.00 -17.23
N HIS A 61 1.35 17.79 -16.73
CA HIS A 61 2.55 18.19 -17.46
C HIS A 61 3.80 17.68 -16.74
N VAL A 62 4.60 16.87 -17.42
CA VAL A 62 5.90 16.41 -16.90
C VAL A 62 6.80 17.57 -16.53
N HIS A 63 7.61 17.39 -15.48
CA HIS A 63 8.50 18.42 -14.93
C HIS A 63 7.77 19.65 -14.34
N SER A 64 6.51 19.51 -13.97
CA SER A 64 5.76 20.56 -13.29
C SER A 64 5.89 20.45 -11.77
N VAL A 65 5.67 21.56 -11.10
CA VAL A 65 5.64 21.68 -9.63
C VAL A 65 4.39 22.44 -9.24
N LYS A 66 3.68 21.95 -8.22
CA LYS A 66 2.51 22.60 -7.65
C LYS A 66 2.65 22.67 -6.13
N GLN A 67 2.26 23.79 -5.54
CA GLN A 67 2.22 23.98 -4.10
C GLN A 67 0.78 23.89 -3.62
N GLY A 68 0.55 23.25 -2.48
CA GLY A 68 -0.76 23.17 -1.85
C GLY A 68 -0.70 22.63 -0.44
N LEU A 69 -1.86 22.33 0.13
CA LEU A 69 -2.01 21.87 1.50
C LEU A 69 -2.50 20.41 1.52
N ILE A 70 -2.20 19.73 2.62
CA ILE A 70 -2.88 18.51 2.99
C ILE A 70 -4.27 18.89 3.53
N ALA A 71 -5.30 18.58 2.77
CA ALA A 71 -6.69 18.89 3.11
C ALA A 71 -7.23 17.97 4.22
N TYR A 72 -6.84 16.69 4.18
CA TYR A 72 -7.29 15.69 5.14
C TYR A 72 -6.34 14.49 5.18
N VAL A 73 -6.24 13.83 6.33
CA VAL A 73 -5.49 12.58 6.51
C VAL A 73 -6.44 11.48 6.93
N ALA A 74 -6.83 10.62 6.01
CA ALA A 74 -7.59 9.41 6.31
C ALA A 74 -6.66 8.37 6.96
N LYS A 75 -7.18 7.64 7.96
CA LYS A 75 -6.47 6.55 8.66
C LYS A 75 -7.29 5.27 8.58
N GLY A 76 -6.61 4.13 8.57
CA GLY A 76 -7.26 2.84 8.53
C GLY A 76 -8.03 2.59 7.23
N VAL A 77 -7.57 3.20 6.13
CA VAL A 77 -8.14 2.95 4.81
C VAL A 77 -7.80 1.53 4.40
N GLN A 78 -8.81 0.75 4.07
CA GLN A 78 -8.64 -0.65 3.66
C GLN A 78 -7.79 -0.72 2.39
N ALA A 79 -6.71 -1.46 2.45
CA ALA A 79 -5.82 -1.77 1.33
C ALA A 79 -5.82 -3.28 1.07
N VAL A 80 -5.24 -3.69 -0.03
CA VAL A 80 -4.92 -5.11 -0.23
C VAL A 80 -3.84 -5.49 0.77
N ASP A 81 -4.06 -6.62 1.46
CA ASP A 81 -3.16 -7.18 2.45
C ASP A 81 -2.85 -6.29 3.66
N GLY A 82 -3.75 -5.36 3.98
CA GLY A 82 -3.57 -4.51 5.15
C GLY A 82 -4.47 -3.28 5.17
N GLN A 83 -3.98 -2.28 5.86
CA GLN A 83 -4.57 -0.95 5.91
C GLN A 83 -3.48 0.11 5.73
N THR A 84 -3.86 1.25 5.20
CA THR A 84 -2.96 2.37 4.98
C THR A 84 -3.60 3.68 5.40
N ARG A 85 -2.81 4.73 5.39
CA ARG A 85 -3.27 6.12 5.45
C ARG A 85 -3.34 6.68 4.05
N ILE A 86 -4.21 7.66 3.84
CA ILE A 86 -4.26 8.41 2.58
C ILE A 86 -4.19 9.89 2.91
N LEU A 87 -3.32 10.58 2.19
CA LEU A 87 -3.19 12.03 2.25
C LEU A 87 -4.04 12.64 1.14
N TYR A 88 -5.12 13.33 1.52
CA TYR A 88 -5.91 14.10 0.58
C TYR A 88 -5.33 15.51 0.49
N THR A 89 -5.08 15.96 -0.72
CA THR A 89 -4.52 17.29 -0.97
C THR A 89 -5.58 18.25 -1.52
N GLU A 90 -5.31 19.54 -1.49
CA GLU A 90 -6.14 20.55 -2.16
C GLU A 90 -5.90 20.63 -3.67
N PHE A 91 -5.00 19.81 -4.21
CA PHE A 91 -4.79 19.79 -5.65
C PHE A 91 -6.04 19.28 -6.35
N GLU A 92 -6.61 20.12 -7.21
CA GLU A 92 -7.69 19.70 -8.12
C GLU A 92 -7.18 18.56 -8.99
N SER A 93 -8.06 17.60 -9.25
CA SER A 93 -7.84 16.28 -9.77
C SER A 93 -6.82 16.15 -10.92
N HIS A 94 -6.34 14.91 -11.06
CA HIS A 94 -5.41 14.43 -12.10
C HIS A 94 -3.95 14.79 -11.86
N ALA A 95 -3.47 14.63 -10.62
CA ALA A 95 -2.05 14.40 -10.48
C ALA A 95 -1.74 13.04 -11.11
N ASP A 96 -1.06 13.07 -12.25
CA ASP A 96 -0.67 11.88 -12.96
C ASP A 96 0.23 10.99 -12.12
N GLU A 97 0.22 9.71 -12.41
CA GLU A 97 1.21 8.77 -11.90
C GLU A 97 2.62 9.35 -12.08
N GLY A 98 3.48 9.16 -11.09
CA GLY A 98 4.81 9.78 -11.06
C GLY A 98 4.85 11.18 -10.43
N THR A 99 3.78 11.61 -9.77
CA THR A 99 3.78 12.80 -8.92
C THR A 99 4.14 12.45 -7.49
N PHE A 100 5.15 13.12 -6.95
CA PHE A 100 5.67 12.94 -5.59
C PHE A 100 5.36 14.14 -4.72
N LEU A 101 5.04 13.90 -3.44
CA LEU A 101 4.82 14.94 -2.46
C LEU A 101 6.05 15.12 -1.58
N LEU A 102 6.58 16.35 -1.55
CA LEU A 102 7.67 16.76 -0.69
C LEU A 102 7.16 17.70 0.40
N ASN A 103 7.70 17.59 1.61
CA ASN A 103 7.52 18.61 2.64
C ASN A 103 8.41 19.85 2.36
N LEU A 104 8.25 20.91 3.14
CA LEU A 104 9.04 22.14 2.99
C LEU A 104 10.54 21.97 3.26
N SER A 105 10.96 20.86 3.87
CA SER A 105 12.38 20.50 4.02
C SER A 105 12.93 19.74 2.81
N GLY A 106 12.13 19.54 1.75
CA GLY A 106 12.51 18.79 0.55
C GLY A 106 12.51 17.26 0.73
N GLN A 107 11.91 16.75 1.80
CA GLN A 107 11.84 15.32 2.07
C GLN A 107 10.58 14.71 1.43
N LEU A 108 10.70 13.51 0.85
CA LEU A 108 9.60 12.77 0.27
C LEU A 108 8.64 12.28 1.36
N VAL A 109 7.37 12.69 1.30
CA VAL A 109 6.32 12.28 2.25
C VAL A 109 5.25 11.39 1.63
N GLY A 110 5.17 11.31 0.31
CA GLY A 110 4.22 10.42 -0.37
C GLY A 110 4.28 10.56 -1.89
N TRP A 111 3.43 9.79 -2.57
CA TRP A 111 3.24 9.87 -4.02
C TRP A 111 1.76 9.80 -4.37
N ALA A 112 1.37 10.45 -5.47
CA ALA A 112 -0.01 10.47 -5.94
C ALA A 112 -0.49 9.07 -6.36
N THR A 113 -1.77 8.80 -6.12
CA THR A 113 -2.43 7.55 -6.48
C THR A 113 -3.88 7.78 -6.85
N ASP A 114 -4.39 6.97 -7.76
CA ASP A 114 -5.80 6.86 -8.10
C ASP A 114 -6.48 5.63 -7.48
N THR A 115 -5.70 4.76 -6.81
CA THR A 115 -6.13 3.43 -6.32
C THR A 115 -7.32 3.49 -5.36
N TYR A 116 -7.50 4.59 -4.66
CA TYR A 116 -8.51 4.74 -3.59
C TYR A 116 -9.66 5.70 -3.96
N GLN A 117 -9.84 6.03 -5.23
CA GLN A 117 -10.85 7.00 -5.70
C GLN A 117 -12.31 6.57 -5.54
N SER A 118 -12.58 5.31 -5.29
CA SER A 118 -13.93 4.79 -5.09
C SER A 118 -14.29 4.76 -3.60
N GLY A 119 -14.63 5.89 -3.04
CA GLY A 119 -15.41 5.92 -1.79
C GLY A 119 -16.82 5.42 -2.05
N ASP A 120 -17.33 4.59 -1.16
CA ASP A 120 -18.65 3.92 -1.18
C ASP A 120 -19.85 4.89 -1.21
N ASN A 121 -19.61 6.21 -1.25
CA ASN A 121 -20.62 7.27 -1.19
C ASN A 121 -20.84 8.02 -2.51
N GLY A 122 -20.28 7.55 -3.65
CA GLY A 122 -20.52 8.16 -4.95
C GLY A 122 -20.04 9.60 -5.13
N GLN A 123 -19.33 10.15 -4.16
CA GLN A 123 -18.66 11.44 -4.29
C GLN A 123 -17.21 11.17 -4.75
N THR A 124 -17.00 11.21 -6.04
CA THR A 124 -15.66 11.44 -6.59
C THR A 124 -15.22 12.83 -6.13
N GLU A 125 -14.51 12.90 -5.02
CA GLU A 125 -13.83 14.15 -4.70
C GLU A 125 -12.75 14.36 -5.75
N ASP A 126 -12.85 15.46 -6.49
CA ASP A 126 -11.86 15.91 -7.47
C ASP A 126 -10.53 16.34 -6.80
N LYS A 127 -10.02 15.53 -5.88
CA LYS A 127 -8.81 15.83 -5.11
C LYS A 127 -7.74 14.78 -5.34
N THR A 128 -6.52 15.23 -5.50
CA THR A 128 -5.38 14.31 -5.57
C THR A 128 -5.18 13.62 -4.23
N MET A 129 -5.17 12.30 -4.27
CA MET A 129 -4.83 11.43 -3.15
C MET A 129 -3.39 10.99 -3.25
N ALA A 130 -2.73 10.81 -2.11
CA ALA A 130 -1.37 10.31 -2.07
C ALA A 130 -1.18 9.23 -1.00
N ILE A 131 -0.40 8.22 -1.35
CA ILE A 131 0.06 7.18 -0.44
C ILE A 131 1.24 7.73 0.36
N PRO A 132 1.22 7.65 1.70
CA PRO A 132 2.31 8.16 2.53
C PRO A 132 3.50 7.20 2.57
N ILE A 133 4.73 7.73 2.41
CA ILE A 133 5.96 6.94 2.25
C ILE A 133 6.33 6.08 3.47
N SER A 134 6.00 6.52 4.69
CA SER A 134 6.49 5.85 5.91
C SER A 134 5.96 4.43 6.08
N GLU A 135 4.75 4.14 5.59
CA GLU A 135 4.13 2.82 5.65
C GLU A 135 4.71 1.85 4.61
N TYR A 136 5.35 2.38 3.58
CA TYR A 136 5.90 1.61 2.45
C TYR A 136 7.43 1.57 2.42
N LYS A 137 8.12 2.05 3.47
CA LYS A 137 9.60 2.00 3.53
C LYS A 137 10.13 0.57 3.44
N GLY A 138 9.46 -0.40 4.07
CA GLY A 138 9.80 -1.81 3.98
C GLY A 138 9.64 -2.39 2.58
N VAL A 139 8.53 -2.06 1.91
CA VAL A 139 8.29 -2.43 0.52
C VAL A 139 9.35 -1.82 -0.38
N LEU A 140 9.59 -0.51 -0.27
CA LEU A 140 10.62 0.19 -1.05
C LEU A 140 12.00 -0.43 -0.85
N GLN A 141 12.36 -0.81 0.37
CA GLN A 141 13.64 -1.47 0.65
C GLN A 141 13.74 -2.84 -0.05
N LYS A 142 12.67 -3.64 -0.03
CA LYS A 142 12.63 -4.93 -0.76
C LYS A 142 12.79 -4.68 -2.26
N LEU A 143 12.02 -3.76 -2.84
CA LEU A 143 12.08 -3.44 -4.26
C LEU A 143 13.46 -2.92 -4.68
N THR A 144 14.10 -2.05 -3.91
CA THR A 144 15.46 -1.56 -4.23
C THR A 144 16.51 -2.66 -4.20
N ASN A 145 16.29 -3.73 -3.44
CA ASN A 145 17.11 -4.92 -3.42
C ASN A 145 16.74 -5.96 -4.51
N GLY A 146 15.79 -5.64 -5.41
CA GLY A 146 15.32 -6.55 -6.44
C GLY A 146 14.46 -7.69 -5.93
N GLN A 147 13.86 -7.52 -4.75
CA GLN A 147 12.93 -8.48 -4.14
C GLN A 147 11.49 -8.01 -4.36
N SER A 148 10.56 -8.94 -4.51
CA SER A 148 9.13 -8.64 -4.55
C SER A 148 8.58 -8.41 -3.13
N ALA A 149 7.54 -7.60 -3.02
CA ALA A 149 6.73 -7.53 -1.82
C ALA A 149 5.90 -8.83 -1.69
N PRO A 150 5.71 -9.36 -0.47
CA PRO A 150 4.84 -10.51 -0.27
C PRO A 150 3.39 -10.14 -0.52
N TYR A 151 2.67 -11.00 -1.24
CA TYR A 151 1.29 -10.81 -1.61
C TYR A 151 0.44 -12.01 -1.16
N PHE A 152 -0.63 -11.74 -0.42
CA PHE A 152 -1.58 -12.74 0.05
C PHE A 152 -2.92 -12.67 -0.69
N GLY A 153 -3.37 -11.47 -0.99
CA GLY A 153 -4.54 -11.21 -1.85
C GLY A 153 -5.86 -11.15 -1.10
N ILE A 154 -5.92 -10.46 0.03
CA ILE A 154 -7.19 -10.19 0.73
C ILE A 154 -7.40 -8.70 1.00
N ARG A 155 -8.66 -8.32 1.18
CA ARG A 155 -9.06 -7.12 1.90
C ARG A 155 -9.76 -7.55 3.17
N GLY A 156 -9.52 -6.83 4.26
CA GLY A 156 -10.12 -7.19 5.54
C GLY A 156 -10.17 -6.00 6.50
N GLN A 157 -10.86 -6.22 7.60
CA GLN A 157 -10.98 -5.26 8.69
C GLN A 157 -10.96 -5.98 10.03
N ASP A 158 -10.66 -5.25 11.08
CA ASP A 158 -10.71 -5.80 12.43
C ASP A 158 -12.14 -6.19 12.79
N VAL A 159 -12.30 -7.35 13.44
CA VAL A 159 -13.57 -7.68 14.07
C VAL A 159 -13.76 -6.74 15.26
N THR A 160 -14.78 -5.88 15.18
CA THR A 160 -15.09 -4.89 16.21
C THR A 160 -15.75 -5.51 17.45
N SER A 161 -15.78 -4.79 18.58
CA SER A 161 -16.46 -5.24 19.80
C SER A 161 -17.94 -5.56 19.55
N VAL A 162 -18.63 -4.76 18.74
CA VAL A 162 -20.03 -4.98 18.36
C VAL A 162 -20.21 -6.28 17.57
N MET A 163 -19.27 -6.57 16.67
CA MET A 163 -19.27 -7.83 15.93
C MET A 163 -19.03 -9.02 16.86
N MET A 164 -18.12 -8.90 17.83
CA MET A 164 -17.86 -9.95 18.83
C MET A 164 -19.07 -10.19 19.72
N GLU A 165 -19.79 -9.17 20.15
CA GLU A 165 -21.06 -9.28 20.90
C GLU A 165 -22.14 -10.02 20.08
N SER A 166 -22.07 -9.93 18.75
CA SER A 166 -22.93 -10.68 17.81
C SER A 166 -22.44 -12.11 17.54
N GLY A 167 -21.42 -12.58 18.28
CA GLY A 167 -20.88 -13.94 18.19
C GLY A 167 -19.85 -14.15 17.07
N ILE A 168 -19.32 -13.08 16.47
CA ILE A 168 -18.23 -13.19 15.47
C ILE A 168 -16.90 -13.34 16.23
N PRO A 169 -16.07 -14.36 15.92
CA PRO A 169 -14.78 -14.56 16.57
C PRO A 169 -13.83 -13.39 16.33
N SER A 170 -12.95 -13.11 17.31
CA SER A 170 -11.87 -12.14 17.14
C SER A 170 -10.94 -12.56 15.99
N GLY A 171 -10.43 -11.59 15.27
CA GLY A 171 -9.53 -11.77 14.12
C GLY A 171 -9.75 -10.73 13.03
N VAL A 172 -9.31 -11.03 11.82
CA VAL A 172 -9.52 -10.20 10.63
C VAL A 172 -10.71 -10.73 9.85
N TYR A 173 -11.79 -9.96 9.76
CA TYR A 173 -12.93 -10.24 8.90
C TYR A 173 -12.54 -9.97 7.44
N ILE A 174 -12.52 -11.03 6.62
CA ILE A 174 -12.18 -10.93 5.19
C ILE A 174 -13.38 -10.38 4.44
N THR A 175 -13.27 -9.15 3.96
CA THR A 175 -14.30 -8.48 3.16
C THR A 175 -14.22 -8.86 1.69
N ASP A 176 -13.00 -9.14 1.22
CA ASP A 176 -12.76 -9.54 -0.16
C ASP A 176 -11.55 -10.47 -0.26
N SER A 177 -11.69 -11.55 -1.01
CA SER A 177 -10.62 -12.46 -1.43
C SER A 177 -10.37 -12.21 -2.91
N ILE A 178 -9.22 -11.63 -3.23
CA ILE A 178 -8.91 -11.15 -4.57
C ILE A 178 -8.81 -12.35 -5.53
N ALA A 179 -9.58 -12.30 -6.62
CA ALA A 179 -9.59 -13.35 -7.63
C ALA A 179 -8.18 -13.64 -8.15
N ASP A 180 -7.87 -14.92 -8.33
CA ASP A 180 -6.56 -15.43 -8.74
C ASP A 180 -5.41 -15.14 -7.76
N GLY A 181 -5.70 -14.55 -6.60
CA GLY A 181 -4.73 -14.33 -5.53
C GLY A 181 -4.43 -15.61 -4.72
N PRO A 182 -3.31 -15.62 -3.97
CA PRO A 182 -2.91 -16.78 -3.15
C PRO A 182 -4.00 -17.29 -2.20
N ALA A 183 -4.68 -16.37 -1.48
CA ALA A 183 -5.77 -16.72 -0.56
C ALA A 183 -6.96 -17.32 -1.29
N TYR A 184 -7.36 -16.72 -2.40
CA TYR A 184 -8.46 -17.18 -3.24
C TYR A 184 -8.22 -18.59 -3.78
N ASN A 185 -7.00 -18.86 -4.28
CA ASN A 185 -6.62 -20.12 -4.91
C ASN A 185 -6.67 -21.32 -3.96
N VAL A 186 -6.49 -21.10 -2.66
CA VAL A 186 -6.63 -22.17 -1.65
C VAL A 186 -8.05 -22.29 -1.08
N GLY A 187 -8.96 -21.38 -1.45
CA GLY A 187 -10.37 -21.44 -1.06
C GLY A 187 -10.73 -20.59 0.15
N ILE A 188 -9.92 -19.61 0.53
CA ILE A 188 -10.29 -18.57 1.49
C ILE A 188 -11.33 -17.66 0.83
N GLN A 189 -12.39 -17.32 1.56
CA GLN A 189 -13.59 -16.66 1.04
C GLN A 189 -13.94 -15.40 1.82
N ASN A 190 -14.72 -14.54 1.18
CA ASN A 190 -15.37 -13.42 1.84
C ASN A 190 -16.24 -13.93 3.01
N GLY A 191 -16.15 -13.27 4.16
CA GLY A 191 -16.84 -13.68 5.38
C GLY A 191 -16.04 -14.62 6.28
N ASP A 192 -14.89 -15.14 5.84
CA ASP A 192 -13.97 -15.85 6.71
C ASP A 192 -13.33 -14.89 7.71
N ILE A 193 -13.02 -15.43 8.91
CA ILE A 193 -12.27 -14.69 9.93
C ILE A 193 -10.87 -15.28 10.00
N LEU A 194 -9.86 -14.56 9.56
CA LEU A 194 -8.47 -14.98 9.67
C LEU A 194 -8.01 -14.82 11.12
N THR A 195 -7.57 -15.92 11.74
CA THR A 195 -7.26 -15.97 13.17
C THR A 195 -5.82 -16.34 13.47
N LYS A 196 -5.11 -17.03 12.55
CA LYS A 196 -3.69 -17.41 12.75
C LYS A 196 -2.93 -17.43 11.43
N ILE A 197 -1.66 -17.06 11.51
CA ILE A 197 -0.65 -17.36 10.48
C ILE A 197 0.50 -18.08 11.17
N ARG A 198 0.83 -19.29 10.66
CA ARG A 198 1.69 -20.25 11.35
C ARG A 198 1.16 -20.50 12.77
N ASP A 199 1.98 -20.29 13.79
CA ASP A 199 1.59 -20.47 15.21
C ASP A 199 1.25 -19.13 15.89
N THR A 200 1.16 -18.03 15.13
CA THR A 200 0.89 -16.70 15.69
C THR A 200 -0.58 -16.34 15.52
N GLU A 201 -1.21 -15.96 16.62
CA GLU A 201 -2.58 -15.42 16.60
C GLU A 201 -2.62 -14.06 15.91
N ILE A 202 -3.68 -13.84 15.14
CA ILE A 202 -3.98 -12.59 14.42
C ILE A 202 -5.27 -12.03 15.00
N GLN A 203 -5.18 -10.88 15.62
CA GLN A 203 -6.33 -10.19 16.22
C GLN A 203 -6.75 -8.96 15.41
N THR A 204 -5.80 -8.34 14.70
CA THR A 204 -6.02 -7.13 13.92
C THR A 204 -5.45 -7.26 12.51
N ILE A 205 -5.95 -6.43 11.60
CA ILE A 205 -5.39 -6.31 10.25
C ILE A 205 -3.93 -5.88 10.28
N ARG A 206 -3.51 -5.14 11.31
CA ARG A 206 -2.11 -4.75 11.50
C ARG A 206 -1.24 -5.93 11.90
N ASP A 207 -1.73 -6.85 12.74
CA ASP A 207 -1.00 -8.07 13.07
C ASP A 207 -0.79 -8.92 11.83
N PHE A 208 -1.84 -9.05 11.00
CA PHE A 208 -1.78 -9.73 9.71
C PHE A 208 -0.71 -9.09 8.81
N GLN A 209 -0.78 -7.77 8.61
CA GLN A 209 0.17 -7.02 7.77
C GLN A 209 1.61 -7.22 8.24
N ASN A 210 1.88 -7.09 9.53
CA ASN A 210 3.22 -7.30 10.10
C ASN A 210 3.71 -8.74 9.86
N ARG A 211 2.83 -9.73 10.00
CA ARG A 211 3.21 -11.14 9.76
C ARG A 211 3.45 -11.44 8.29
N LEU A 212 2.68 -10.81 7.40
CA LEU A 212 2.91 -10.95 5.96
C LEU A 212 4.24 -10.33 5.55
N GLU A 213 4.61 -9.17 6.11
CA GLU A 213 5.91 -8.52 5.86
C GLU A 213 7.11 -9.38 6.24
N ASP A 214 6.97 -10.25 7.26
CA ASP A 214 7.99 -11.21 7.70
C ASP A 214 8.15 -12.42 6.75
N THR A 215 7.29 -12.54 5.72
CA THR A 215 7.34 -13.63 4.74
C THR A 215 8.07 -13.20 3.47
N LYS A 216 8.35 -14.19 2.62
CA LYS A 216 8.91 -13.99 1.29
C LYS A 216 7.99 -14.59 0.24
N THR A 217 8.03 -14.04 -0.95
CA THR A 217 7.40 -14.67 -2.14
C THR A 217 7.87 -16.11 -2.27
N GLY A 218 6.94 -17.03 -2.48
CA GLY A 218 7.19 -18.47 -2.56
C GLY A 218 7.16 -19.23 -1.22
N ASP A 219 7.14 -18.53 -0.08
CA ASP A 219 6.96 -19.19 1.22
C ASP A 219 5.59 -19.88 1.29
N SER A 220 5.57 -21.14 1.76
CA SER A 220 4.33 -21.82 2.11
C SER A 220 4.02 -21.59 3.58
N VAL A 221 2.91 -20.95 3.86
CA VAL A 221 2.49 -20.60 5.22
C VAL A 221 1.17 -21.26 5.58
N LYS A 222 1.10 -21.82 6.78
CA LYS A 222 -0.15 -22.34 7.35
C LYS A 222 -0.99 -21.16 7.83
N VAL A 223 -2.26 -21.12 7.40
CA VAL A 223 -3.22 -20.07 7.75
C VAL A 223 -4.46 -20.74 8.32
N THR A 224 -4.94 -20.21 9.43
CA THR A 224 -6.18 -20.68 10.06
C THR A 224 -7.24 -19.60 9.93
N VAL A 225 -8.39 -19.99 9.38
CA VAL A 225 -9.57 -19.13 9.34
C VAL A 225 -10.73 -19.79 10.08
N LYS A 226 -11.68 -18.99 10.52
CA LYS A 226 -12.97 -19.46 11.02
C LYS A 226 -14.07 -19.06 10.04
N ARG A 227 -14.79 -20.06 9.54
CA ARG A 227 -15.89 -19.89 8.59
C ARG A 227 -17.23 -20.12 9.26
N LYS A 228 -18.19 -19.23 9.02
CA LYS A 228 -19.55 -19.36 9.51
C LYS A 228 -20.20 -20.61 8.90
N SER A 229 -20.66 -21.53 9.75
CA SER A 229 -21.58 -22.62 9.42
C SER A 229 -22.99 -22.23 9.88
N ILE A 230 -23.95 -23.16 9.87
CA ILE A 230 -25.34 -22.88 10.23
C ILE A 230 -25.41 -22.30 11.66
N ASP A 231 -24.83 -22.98 12.63
CA ASP A 231 -24.95 -22.62 14.06
C ASP A 231 -23.65 -22.17 14.72
N GLU A 232 -22.50 -22.38 14.09
CA GLU A 232 -21.19 -22.15 14.69
C GLU A 232 -20.14 -21.70 13.67
N TYR A 233 -19.01 -21.20 14.15
CA TYR A 233 -17.81 -20.96 13.36
C TYR A 233 -16.92 -22.21 13.39
N LYS A 234 -16.58 -22.75 12.22
CA LYS A 234 -15.66 -23.88 12.06
C LYS A 234 -14.29 -23.41 11.68
N GLU A 235 -13.28 -23.97 12.36
CA GLU A 235 -11.88 -23.70 12.06
C GLU A 235 -11.47 -24.52 10.82
N ILE A 236 -10.81 -23.84 9.87
CA ILE A 236 -10.30 -24.40 8.63
C ILE A 236 -8.85 -23.97 8.47
N GLU A 237 -7.99 -24.93 8.14
CA GLU A 237 -6.57 -24.66 7.91
C GLU A 237 -6.25 -24.75 6.42
N TYR A 238 -5.47 -23.79 5.94
CA TYR A 238 -5.00 -23.72 4.58
C TYR A 238 -3.48 -23.63 4.53
N GLN A 239 -2.87 -24.19 3.49
CA GLN A 239 -1.48 -23.94 3.13
C GLN A 239 -1.49 -22.94 1.97
N VAL A 240 -1.02 -21.71 2.24
CA VAL A 240 -1.00 -20.63 1.27
C VAL A 240 0.43 -20.41 0.80
N THR A 241 0.66 -20.41 -0.50
CA THR A 241 1.94 -20.01 -1.08
C THR A 241 1.89 -18.51 -1.33
N ILE A 242 2.77 -17.76 -0.65
CA ILE A 242 2.83 -16.29 -0.76
C ILE A 242 3.23 -15.88 -2.18
N GLY A 243 2.45 -15.00 -2.78
CA GLY A 243 2.66 -14.43 -4.10
C GLY A 243 3.63 -13.23 -4.12
N ALA A 244 3.72 -12.59 -5.29
CA ALA A 244 4.52 -11.37 -5.56
C ALA A 244 3.65 -10.29 -6.20
#